data_073b4851f5b940c98da9f8a7f2aa399c
#
_entry.id   073b4851f5b940c98da9f8a7f2aa399c
#
_cell.length_a   1.000
_cell.length_b   1.000
_cell.length_c   1.000
_cell.angle_alpha   90.00
_cell.angle_beta   90.00
_cell.angle_gamma   90.00
#
_symmetry.space_group_name_H-M   'P 1'
#
loop_
_entity.id
_entity.type
_entity.pdbx_description
1 polymer ?
#
loop_
_entity_poly.entity_id
_entity_poly.type
_entity_poly.pdbx_seq_one_letter_code
_entity_poly.pdbx_strand_id
1 'polypeptide(L)'
;KPSRQRQMCIRDRYAASDMFIMPSRFEPCGLSQLIALKYGSIPIVRETGGLKDTVHPFDKHTNSGNGLTFQNFNAHELLFTIKRALSYYGDSALWNHLVRNAMTSDNSWKRSAQQYASLYQKVLQQ
;
A
#
# COMPACT_ATOMS: atom_id res chain seq x y z
N LYS A 1 -15.68 12.68 20.67
CA LYS A 1 -15.77 12.50 19.19
C LYS A 1 -14.67 13.34 18.55
N PRO A 2 -13.85 12.79 17.63
CA PRO A 2 -12.94 13.62 16.85
C PRO A 2 -13.77 14.61 16.04
N SER A 3 -13.42 15.90 16.11
CA SER A 3 -14.14 16.93 15.38
C SER A 3 -14.05 16.69 13.86
N ARG A 4 -15.05 17.10 13.08
CA ARG A 4 -15.01 17.07 11.60
C ARG A 4 -13.72 17.68 11.04
N GLN A 5 -13.20 18.72 11.66
CA GLN A 5 -11.94 19.35 11.28
C GLN A 5 -10.71 18.41 11.39
N ARG A 6 -10.63 17.55 12.43
CA ARG A 6 -9.52 16.58 12.54
C ARG A 6 -9.58 15.51 11.45
N GLN A 7 -10.76 15.04 11.08
CA GLN A 7 -10.91 14.07 10.00
C GLN A 7 -10.54 14.64 8.63
N MET A 8 -10.92 15.90 8.36
CA MET A 8 -10.48 16.59 7.16
C MET A 8 -8.96 16.72 7.10
N CYS A 9 -8.31 17.20 8.18
CA CYS A 9 -6.85 17.32 8.23
C CYS A 9 -6.10 16.00 8.00
N ILE A 10 -6.65 14.85 8.41
CA ILE A 10 -6.03 13.52 8.17
C ILE A 10 -6.11 13.17 6.68
N ARG A 11 -7.25 13.30 6.05
CA ARG A 11 -7.44 13.05 4.61
C ARG A 11 -6.57 13.95 3.76
N ASP A 12 -6.52 15.24 4.10
CA ASP A 12 -5.70 16.22 3.41
C ASP A 12 -4.21 15.86 3.46
N ARG A 13 -3.73 15.33 4.58
CA ARG A 13 -2.34 14.86 4.72
C ARG A 13 -2.03 13.68 3.79
N TYR A 14 -2.92 12.68 3.70
CA TYR A 14 -2.74 11.58 2.75
C TYR A 14 -2.78 12.09 1.31
N ALA A 15 -3.72 12.97 0.97
CA ALA A 15 -3.86 13.52 -0.37
C ALA A 15 -2.70 14.44 -0.79
N ALA A 16 -2.05 15.10 0.18
CA ALA A 16 -0.91 15.98 -0.07
C ALA A 16 0.45 15.29 0.02
N SER A 17 0.51 14.01 0.41
CA SER A 17 1.76 13.27 0.53
C SER A 17 2.03 12.41 -0.70
N ASP A 18 3.26 12.42 -1.20
CA ASP A 18 3.70 11.56 -2.28
C ASP A 18 4.05 10.15 -1.79
N MET A 19 4.53 10.03 -0.56
CA MET A 19 4.98 8.79 0.04
C MET A 19 4.46 8.65 1.46
N PHE A 20 4.16 7.41 1.87
CA PHE A 20 3.70 7.07 3.20
C PHE A 20 4.56 5.95 3.80
N ILE A 21 5.31 6.24 4.86
CA ILE A 21 6.22 5.28 5.48
C ILE A 21 5.54 4.60 6.67
N MET A 22 5.48 3.27 6.64
CA MET A 22 4.90 2.44 7.69
C MET A 22 5.81 1.25 8.02
N PRO A 23 6.90 1.46 8.80
CA PRO A 23 7.92 0.45 9.09
C PRO A 23 7.54 -0.38 10.32
N SER A 24 6.32 -0.87 10.37
CA SER A 24 5.79 -1.60 11.53
C SER A 24 6.59 -2.86 11.83
N ARG A 25 6.89 -3.10 13.11
CA ARG A 25 7.47 -4.37 13.56
C ARG A 25 6.49 -5.52 13.35
N PHE A 26 5.21 -5.28 13.59
CA PHE A 26 4.11 -6.18 13.29
C PHE A 26 2.85 -5.36 13.00
N GLU A 27 2.08 -5.75 12.00
CA GLU A 27 0.82 -5.11 11.62
C GLU A 27 -0.16 -6.20 11.15
N PRO A 28 -1.14 -6.59 11.99
CA PRO A 28 -2.05 -7.69 11.64
C PRO A 28 -2.89 -7.40 10.39
N CYS A 29 -3.39 -6.19 10.24
CA CYS A 29 -4.24 -5.78 9.11
C CYS A 29 -3.73 -4.51 8.45
N GLY A 30 -3.74 -3.39 9.20
CA GLY A 30 -3.45 -2.04 8.74
C GLY A 30 -4.55 -1.46 7.84
N LEU A 31 -4.93 -0.22 8.11
CA LEU A 31 -5.83 0.55 7.25
C LEU A 31 -5.10 1.74 6.61
N SER A 32 -4.05 2.21 7.25
CA SER A 32 -3.33 3.42 6.83
C SER A 32 -2.71 3.28 5.46
N GLN A 33 -2.12 2.11 5.12
CA GLN A 33 -1.59 1.83 3.79
C GLN A 33 -2.70 1.78 2.72
N LEU A 34 -3.88 1.26 3.05
CA LEU A 34 -5.01 1.23 2.11
C LEU A 34 -5.53 2.64 1.81
N ILE A 35 -5.57 3.50 2.84
CA ILE A 35 -5.91 4.90 2.68
C ILE A 35 -4.85 5.61 1.83
N ALA A 36 -3.56 5.39 2.10
CA ALA A 36 -2.46 5.94 1.32
C ALA A 36 -2.58 5.54 -0.16
N LEU A 37 -2.74 4.26 -0.47
CA LEU A 37 -2.97 3.75 -1.82
C LEU A 37 -4.13 4.47 -2.52
N LYS A 38 -5.26 4.64 -1.81
CA LYS A 38 -6.45 5.29 -2.36
C LYS A 38 -6.24 6.76 -2.75
N TYR A 39 -5.36 7.46 -2.02
CA TYR A 39 -5.02 8.85 -2.29
C TYR A 39 -3.78 9.02 -3.19
N GLY A 40 -3.18 7.93 -3.66
CA GLY A 40 -1.98 7.97 -4.51
C GLY A 40 -0.69 8.27 -3.75
N SER A 41 -0.72 8.25 -2.42
CA SER A 41 0.47 8.31 -1.57
C SER A 41 1.11 6.92 -1.50
N ILE A 42 2.30 6.78 -2.04
CA ILE A 42 2.94 5.47 -2.23
C ILE A 42 3.43 4.90 -0.91
N PRO A 43 2.92 3.73 -0.47
CA PRO A 43 3.33 3.12 0.78
C PRO A 43 4.74 2.50 0.67
N ILE A 44 5.56 2.80 1.67
CA ILE A 44 6.85 2.16 1.92
C ILE A 44 6.69 1.39 3.22
N VAL A 45 6.59 0.06 3.13
CA VAL A 45 6.20 -0.78 4.25
C VAL A 45 7.14 -1.95 4.47
N ARG A 46 7.17 -2.46 5.71
CA ARG A 46 7.78 -3.74 5.98
C ARG A 46 6.81 -4.88 5.62
N GLU A 47 7.31 -5.95 5.01
CA GLU A 47 6.53 -7.15 4.67
C GLU A 47 6.15 -7.94 5.93
N THR A 48 5.05 -7.55 6.58
CA THR A 48 4.52 -8.21 7.77
C THR A 48 3.00 -8.14 7.78
N GLY A 49 2.34 -9.26 8.12
CA GLY A 49 0.88 -9.35 8.24
C GLY A 49 0.14 -8.70 7.06
N GLY A 50 -0.88 -7.92 7.33
CA GLY A 50 -1.71 -7.27 6.30
C GLY A 50 -0.98 -6.28 5.40
N LEU A 51 0.21 -5.78 5.79
CA LEU A 51 1.03 -4.97 4.91
C LEU A 51 1.56 -5.78 3.73
N LYS A 52 2.00 -7.02 3.97
CA LYS A 52 2.45 -7.94 2.93
C LYS A 52 1.32 -8.37 2.00
N ASP A 53 0.10 -8.49 2.53
CA ASP A 53 -1.06 -8.94 1.78
C ASP A 53 -1.63 -7.85 0.84
N THR A 54 -1.39 -6.57 1.17
CA THR A 54 -2.02 -5.43 0.49
C THR A 54 -1.05 -4.56 -0.29
N VAL A 55 0.23 -4.54 0.07
CA VAL A 55 1.27 -3.76 -0.61
C VAL A 55 2.23 -4.70 -1.31
N HIS A 56 2.21 -4.64 -2.63
CA HIS A 56 3.06 -5.46 -3.49
C HIS A 56 4.23 -4.63 -4.01
N PRO A 57 5.47 -5.18 -3.97
CA PRO A 57 6.65 -4.44 -4.39
C PRO A 57 6.55 -4.05 -5.87
N PHE A 58 6.85 -2.79 -6.16
CA PHE A 58 6.85 -2.30 -7.53
C PHE A 58 8.07 -2.79 -8.30
N ASP A 59 7.81 -3.38 -9.46
CA ASP A 59 8.83 -3.78 -10.43
C ASP A 59 8.81 -2.82 -11.64
N LYS A 60 9.90 -2.10 -11.83
CA LYS A 60 10.08 -1.14 -12.92
C LYS A 60 10.13 -1.76 -14.32
N HIS A 61 10.41 -3.06 -14.44
CA HIS A 61 10.49 -3.75 -15.75
C HIS A 61 9.12 -4.18 -16.25
N THR A 62 8.26 -4.60 -15.34
CA THR A 62 6.89 -5.02 -15.65
C THR A 62 5.86 -3.94 -15.37
N ASN A 63 6.26 -2.83 -14.73
CA ASN A 63 5.38 -1.77 -14.23
C ASN A 63 4.25 -2.30 -13.31
N SER A 64 4.48 -3.41 -12.62
CA SER A 64 3.54 -4.03 -11.70
C SER A 64 3.88 -3.73 -10.24
N GLY A 65 2.91 -3.95 -9.33
CA GLY A 65 3.04 -3.59 -7.92
C GLY A 65 2.50 -2.19 -7.61
N ASN A 66 2.24 -1.92 -6.33
CA ASN A 66 1.53 -0.72 -5.87
C ASN A 66 2.25 0.04 -4.74
N GLY A 67 3.44 -0.39 -4.35
CA GLY A 67 4.21 0.24 -3.29
C GLY A 67 5.65 -0.26 -3.25
N LEU A 68 6.38 0.09 -2.21
CA LEU A 68 7.74 -0.38 -1.98
C LEU A 68 7.81 -1.13 -0.66
N THR A 69 8.53 -2.25 -0.66
CA THR A 69 8.60 -3.14 0.50
C THR A 69 10.05 -3.46 0.90
N PHE A 70 10.23 -3.79 2.16
CA PHE A 70 11.46 -4.38 2.72
C PHE A 70 11.11 -5.48 3.72
N GLN A 71 12.04 -6.41 3.98
CA GLN A 71 11.75 -7.62 4.73
C GLN A 71 12.20 -7.54 6.19
N ASN A 72 13.48 -7.24 6.42
CA ASN A 72 14.03 -7.28 7.76
C ASN A 72 13.78 -5.99 8.53
N PHE A 73 13.46 -6.14 9.82
CA PHE A 73 13.23 -4.99 10.69
C PHE A 73 14.57 -4.33 11.10
N ASN A 74 15.16 -3.61 10.15
CA ASN A 74 16.38 -2.85 10.38
C ASN A 74 16.39 -1.54 9.59
N ALA A 75 17.17 -0.58 10.06
CA ALA A 75 17.25 0.75 9.49
C ALA A 75 17.90 0.78 8.09
N HIS A 76 18.80 -0.15 7.79
CA HIS A 76 19.52 -0.19 6.51
C HIS A 76 18.58 -0.54 5.37
N GLU A 77 17.73 -1.58 5.52
CA GLU A 77 16.75 -1.93 4.50
C GLU A 77 15.70 -0.85 4.29
N LEU A 78 15.22 -0.24 5.39
CA LEU A 78 14.31 0.90 5.27
C LEU A 78 14.96 2.05 4.50
N LEU A 79 16.19 2.44 4.85
CA LEU A 79 16.92 3.51 4.17
C LEU A 79 17.14 3.20 2.69
N PHE A 80 17.53 1.94 2.36
CA PHE A 80 17.69 1.50 0.97
C PHE A 80 16.38 1.61 0.19
N THR A 81 15.26 1.22 0.83
CA THR A 81 13.94 1.29 0.19
C THR A 81 13.48 2.74 -0.01
N ILE A 82 13.75 3.64 0.93
CA ILE A 82 13.52 5.08 0.77
C ILE A 82 14.35 5.65 -0.38
N LYS A 83 15.64 5.33 -0.47
CA LYS A 83 16.49 5.79 -1.58
C LYS A 83 15.98 5.29 -2.94
N ARG A 84 15.51 4.04 -3.00
CA ARG A 84 14.86 3.48 -4.20
C ARG A 84 13.57 4.24 -4.55
N ALA A 85 12.74 4.56 -3.55
CA ALA A 85 11.54 5.36 -3.75
C ALA A 85 11.85 6.75 -4.32
N LEU A 86 12.84 7.44 -3.78
CA LEU A 86 13.31 8.74 -4.28
C LEU A 86 13.84 8.66 -5.71
N SER A 87 14.55 7.57 -6.05
CA SER A 87 14.99 7.32 -7.43
C SER A 87 13.81 7.18 -8.40
N TYR A 88 12.75 6.48 -8.01
CA TYR A 88 11.53 6.35 -8.83
C TYR A 88 10.75 7.66 -8.91
N TYR A 89 10.72 8.44 -7.83
CA TYR A 89 10.09 9.76 -7.79
C TYR A 89 10.74 10.75 -8.78
N GLY A 90 12.05 10.65 -8.98
CA GLY A 90 12.79 11.43 -9.97
C GLY A 90 12.46 11.12 -11.44
N ASP A 91 11.87 9.96 -11.72
CA ASP A 91 11.36 9.57 -13.03
C ASP A 91 9.83 9.71 -13.06
N SER A 92 9.35 10.79 -13.65
CA SER A 92 7.91 11.12 -13.65
C SER A 92 7.06 10.08 -14.39
N ALA A 93 7.57 9.41 -15.41
CA ALA A 93 6.83 8.36 -16.12
C ALA A 93 6.65 7.13 -15.23
N LEU A 94 7.74 6.68 -14.60
CA LEU A 94 7.74 5.56 -13.69
C LEU A 94 6.86 5.82 -12.45
N TRP A 95 7.00 7.04 -11.88
CA TRP A 95 6.22 7.44 -10.71
C TRP A 95 4.72 7.47 -11.01
N ASN A 96 4.31 8.01 -12.15
CA ASN A 96 2.92 8.04 -12.57
C ASN A 96 2.33 6.63 -12.77
N HIS A 97 3.12 5.66 -13.26
CA HIS A 97 2.69 4.25 -13.31
C HIS A 97 2.44 3.69 -11.90
N LEU A 98 3.37 3.93 -10.97
CA LEU A 98 3.25 3.46 -9.59
C LEU A 98 2.03 4.08 -8.88
N VAL A 99 1.82 5.39 -9.02
CA VAL A 99 0.65 6.10 -8.47
C VAL A 99 -0.65 5.54 -9.05
N ARG A 100 -0.70 5.31 -10.36
CA ARG A 100 -1.89 4.71 -11.00
C ARG A 100 -2.18 3.32 -10.44
N ASN A 101 -1.16 2.46 -10.32
CA ASN A 101 -1.30 1.13 -9.75
C ASN A 101 -1.82 1.19 -8.30
N ALA A 102 -1.27 2.13 -7.49
CA ALA A 102 -1.72 2.34 -6.13
C ALA A 102 -3.21 2.69 -6.08
N MET A 103 -3.63 3.71 -6.84
CA MET A 103 -5.01 4.21 -6.84
C MET A 103 -6.03 3.24 -7.42
N THR A 104 -5.62 2.36 -8.34
CA THR A 104 -6.48 1.33 -8.96
C THR A 104 -6.51 0.01 -8.19
N SER A 105 -5.71 -0.12 -7.12
CA SER A 105 -5.73 -1.30 -6.24
C SER A 105 -7.13 -1.50 -5.64
N ASP A 106 -7.76 -2.62 -5.98
CA ASP A 106 -9.11 -2.94 -5.49
C ASP A 106 -9.04 -3.64 -4.13
N ASN A 107 -9.31 -2.89 -3.07
CA ASN A 107 -9.44 -3.37 -1.70
C ASN A 107 -10.89 -3.24 -1.20
N SER A 108 -11.87 -3.32 -2.11
CA SER A 108 -13.29 -3.17 -1.81
C SER A 108 -13.87 -4.40 -1.11
N TRP A 109 -14.96 -4.17 -0.38
CA TRP A 109 -15.79 -5.24 0.17
C TRP A 109 -16.36 -6.18 -0.91
N LYS A 110 -16.59 -5.68 -2.13
CA LYS A 110 -17.06 -6.49 -3.26
C LYS A 110 -16.04 -7.59 -3.60
N ARG A 111 -14.74 -7.23 -3.68
CA ARG A 111 -13.67 -8.20 -3.92
C ARG A 111 -13.59 -9.23 -2.78
N SER A 112 -13.64 -8.79 -1.54
CA SER A 112 -13.63 -9.68 -0.37
C SER A 112 -14.83 -10.64 -0.40
N ALA A 113 -16.03 -10.15 -0.67
CA ALA A 113 -17.23 -10.96 -0.78
C ALA A 113 -17.11 -12.03 -1.88
N GLN A 114 -16.54 -11.70 -3.03
CA GLN A 114 -16.27 -12.64 -4.11
C GLN A 114 -15.30 -13.75 -3.69
N GLN A 115 -14.24 -13.39 -2.94
CA GLN A 115 -13.29 -14.38 -2.41
C GLN A 115 -13.94 -15.34 -1.43
N TYR A 116 -14.80 -14.84 -0.52
CA TYR A 116 -15.58 -15.69 0.39
C TYR A 116 -16.55 -16.59 -0.36
N ALA A 117 -17.28 -16.08 -1.34
CA ALA A 117 -18.18 -16.89 -2.16
C ALA A 117 -17.42 -18.02 -2.88
N SER A 118 -16.26 -17.72 -3.46
CA SER A 118 -15.41 -18.72 -4.10
C SER A 118 -14.89 -19.78 -3.11
N LEU A 119 -14.55 -19.36 -1.89
CA LEU A 119 -14.15 -20.30 -0.83
C LEU A 119 -15.29 -21.26 -0.46
N TYR A 120 -16.49 -20.72 -0.23
CA TYR A 120 -17.66 -21.56 0.07
C TYR A 120 -17.99 -22.55 -1.05
N GLN A 121 -17.92 -22.12 -2.31
CA GLN A 121 -18.12 -23.03 -3.44
C GLN A 121 -17.09 -24.18 -3.47
N LYS A 122 -15.83 -23.89 -3.17
CA LYS A 122 -14.77 -24.94 -3.09
C LYS A 122 -15.04 -25.96 -1.96
N VAL A 123 -15.52 -25.47 -0.81
CA VAL A 123 -15.84 -26.37 0.32
C VAL A 123 -17.05 -27.25 0.02
N LEU A 124 -18.06 -26.75 -0.69
CA LEU A 124 -19.25 -27.52 -1.07
C LEU A 124 -18.99 -28.58 -2.15
N GLN A 125 -17.86 -28.51 -2.85
CA GLN A 125 -17.47 -29.46 -3.91
C GLN A 125 -16.55 -30.60 -3.38
N GLN A 126 -16.18 -30.55 -2.10
CA GLN A 126 -15.44 -31.61 -1.41
C GLN A 126 -16.38 -32.58 -0.70
#